data_87bb243a70a769c200d95a1207f70fbc
#
_entry.id   87bb243a70a769c200d95a1207f70fbc
#
_cell.length_a   1.000
_cell.length_b   1.000
_cell.length_c   1.000
_cell.angle_alpha   90.00
_cell.angle_beta   90.00
_cell.angle_gamma   90.00
#
_symmetry.space_group_name_H-M   'P 1'
#
loop_
_entity.id
_entity.type
_entity.pdbx_description
1 polymer ?
#
loop_
_entity_poly.entity_id
_entity_poly.type
_entity_poly.pdbx_seq_one_letter_code
_entity_poly.pdbx_strand_id
1 'polypeptide(L)'
;METKNIMIVGVGGQGTLLTSRILGGIIKAGGFDVKLSEVHGMAQRGGSVVTFVRYGDKVYEPIVEEGQADVLIAFEKLEAMRYAHFLKKDGVMIVNDQRMDPMTVVTGVAESVSYTHLTLPTILR
;
A
#
# COMPACT_ATOMS: atom_id res chain seq x y z
N MET A 1 4.37 -21.45 -9.08
CA MET A 1 3.62 -20.20 -9.12
C MET A 1 4.56 -19.03 -8.91
N GLU A 2 4.43 -18.02 -9.73
CA GLU A 2 5.20 -16.80 -9.55
C GLU A 2 4.76 -16.06 -8.29
N THR A 3 5.72 -15.48 -7.57
CA THR A 3 5.42 -14.72 -6.36
C THR A 3 4.60 -13.48 -6.70
N LYS A 4 3.50 -13.29 -5.98
CA LYS A 4 2.66 -12.11 -6.11
C LYS A 4 2.94 -11.15 -4.97
N ASN A 5 2.87 -9.87 -5.27
CA ASN A 5 3.23 -8.81 -4.35
C ASN A 5 2.06 -7.86 -4.15
N ILE A 6 1.62 -7.73 -2.91
CA ILE A 6 0.57 -6.79 -2.54
C ILE A 6 1.21 -5.79 -1.59
N MET A 7 0.95 -4.52 -1.85
CA MET A 7 1.42 -3.44 -1.02
C MET A 7 0.22 -2.69 -0.47
N ILE A 8 0.19 -2.48 0.84
CA ILE A 8 -0.90 -1.79 1.51
C ILE A 8 -0.32 -0.55 2.15
N VAL A 9 -0.82 0.61 1.77
CA VAL A 9 -0.31 1.88 2.25
C VAL A 9 -1.42 2.69 2.89
N GLY A 10 -1.06 3.48 3.88
CA GLY A 10 -2.00 4.34 4.57
C GLY A 10 -1.31 5.17 5.63
N VAL A 11 -2.13 5.78 6.46
CA VAL A 11 -1.67 6.55 7.61
C VAL A 11 -1.90 5.72 8.87
N GLY A 12 -1.07 5.90 9.88
CA GLY A 12 -1.21 5.15 11.13
C GLY A 12 -2.65 5.19 11.66
N GLY A 13 -3.15 4.04 12.10
CA GLY A 13 -4.50 3.93 12.66
C GLY A 13 -5.60 3.64 11.65
N GLN A 14 -5.29 3.46 10.37
CA GLN A 14 -6.30 3.20 9.35
C GLN A 14 -6.60 1.70 9.12
N GLY A 15 -5.98 0.82 9.91
CA GLY A 15 -6.27 -0.61 9.80
C GLY A 15 -5.45 -1.35 8.73
N THR A 16 -4.35 -0.79 8.29
CA THR A 16 -3.48 -1.45 7.31
C THR A 16 -2.96 -2.79 7.81
N LEU A 17 -2.58 -2.86 9.08
CA LEU A 17 -2.10 -4.10 9.68
C LEU A 17 -3.19 -5.16 9.75
N LEU A 18 -4.40 -4.77 10.14
CA LEU A 18 -5.53 -5.69 10.18
C LEU A 18 -5.84 -6.24 8.80
N THR A 19 -5.86 -5.37 7.79
CA THR A 19 -6.09 -5.77 6.41
C THR A 19 -5.05 -6.78 5.94
N SER A 20 -3.77 -6.52 6.24
CA SER A 20 -2.70 -7.43 5.85
C SER A 20 -2.82 -8.79 6.53
N ARG A 21 -3.24 -8.82 7.79
CA ARG A 21 -3.43 -10.07 8.52
C ARG A 21 -4.60 -10.88 7.96
N ILE A 22 -5.69 -10.21 7.61
CA ILE A 22 -6.84 -10.86 6.99
C ILE A 22 -6.45 -11.45 5.64
N LEU A 23 -5.81 -10.66 4.79
CA LEU A 23 -5.34 -11.14 3.49
C LEU A 23 -4.35 -12.30 3.62
N GLY A 24 -3.37 -12.14 4.50
CA GLY A 24 -2.38 -13.19 4.73
C GLY A 24 -3.02 -14.48 5.22
N GLY A 25 -4.00 -14.38 6.10
CA GLY A 25 -4.72 -15.55 6.59
C GLY A 25 -5.49 -16.27 5.50
N ILE A 26 -6.17 -15.53 4.65
CA ILE A 26 -6.92 -16.10 3.52
C ILE A 26 -5.98 -16.78 2.54
N ILE A 27 -4.88 -16.14 2.20
CA ILE A 27 -3.91 -16.65 1.23
C ILE A 27 -3.24 -17.92 1.79
N LYS A 28 -2.87 -17.90 3.07
CA LYS A 28 -2.27 -19.06 3.72
C LYS A 28 -3.24 -20.23 3.75
N ALA A 29 -4.51 -19.97 4.01
CA ALA A 29 -5.54 -21.01 3.99
C ALA A 29 -5.69 -21.64 2.60
N GLY A 30 -5.34 -20.91 1.55
CA GLY A 30 -5.31 -21.42 0.17
C GLY A 30 -4.10 -22.29 -0.15
N GLY A 31 -3.19 -22.49 0.78
CA GLY A 31 -2.03 -23.35 0.59
C GLY A 31 -0.76 -22.66 0.12
N PHE A 32 -0.73 -21.33 0.11
CA PHE A 32 0.43 -20.57 -0.34
C PHE A 32 1.34 -20.19 0.81
N ASP A 33 2.63 -20.03 0.51
CA ASP A 33 3.57 -19.41 1.43
C ASP A 33 3.34 -17.90 1.43
N VAL A 34 3.28 -17.30 2.61
CA VAL A 34 2.99 -15.86 2.77
C VAL A 34 4.03 -15.24 3.67
N LYS A 35 4.55 -14.09 3.27
CA LYS A 35 5.41 -13.25 4.12
C LYS A 35 4.77 -11.89 4.28
N LEU A 36 4.74 -11.41 5.51
CA LEU A 36 4.22 -10.10 5.85
C LEU A 36 5.33 -9.25 6.44
N SER A 37 5.35 -7.98 6.09
CA SER A 37 6.29 -7.03 6.67
C SER A 37 5.61 -5.67 6.77
N GLU A 38 5.88 -4.96 7.85
CA GLU A 38 5.34 -3.62 8.05
C GLU A 38 6.46 -2.65 8.31
N VAL A 39 6.41 -1.51 7.63
CA VAL A 39 7.36 -0.44 7.78
C VAL A 39 6.61 0.82 8.22
N HIS A 40 7.03 1.39 9.32
CA HIS A 40 6.46 2.63 9.84
C HIS A 40 7.33 3.82 9.45
N GLY A 41 6.69 4.95 9.15
CA GLY A 41 7.42 6.20 8.99
C GLY A 41 7.99 6.68 10.32
N MET A 42 8.80 7.74 10.25
CA MET A 42 9.44 8.32 11.43
C MET A 42 8.44 8.83 12.47
N ALA A 43 7.30 9.35 12.02
CA ALA A 43 6.25 9.82 12.91
C ALA A 43 5.25 8.70 13.17
N GLN A 44 5.02 8.37 14.44
CA GLN A 44 4.11 7.28 14.80
C GLN A 44 2.64 7.64 14.60
N ARG A 45 2.31 8.92 14.67
CA ARG A 45 0.95 9.40 14.41
C ARG A 45 0.94 10.24 13.15
N GLY A 46 0.03 9.93 12.24
CA GLY A 46 -0.08 10.63 10.98
C GLY A 46 1.04 10.31 10.00
N GLY A 47 1.95 9.41 10.35
CA GLY A 47 3.01 8.97 9.47
C GLY A 47 2.57 7.85 8.54
N SER A 48 3.28 7.71 7.43
CA SER A 48 3.02 6.64 6.47
C SER A 48 3.27 5.27 7.09
N VAL A 49 2.38 4.35 6.82
CA VAL A 49 2.54 2.94 7.17
C VAL A 49 2.46 2.14 5.89
N VAL A 50 3.45 1.31 5.65
CA VAL A 50 3.53 0.46 4.46
C VAL A 50 3.58 -0.99 4.91
N THR A 51 2.68 -1.80 4.40
CA THR A 51 2.66 -3.23 4.69
C THR A 51 2.83 -3.98 3.38
N PHE A 52 3.76 -4.93 3.38
CA PHE A 52 3.99 -5.79 2.23
C PHE A 52 3.40 -7.16 2.51
N VAL A 53 2.65 -7.69 1.54
CA VAL A 53 2.13 -9.04 1.56
C VAL A 53 2.66 -9.73 0.31
N ARG A 54 3.52 -10.71 0.49
CA ARG A 54 4.06 -11.48 -0.63
C ARG A 54 3.65 -12.93 -0.48
N TYR A 55 3.21 -13.53 -1.55
CA TYR A 55 2.77 -14.91 -1.51
C TYR A 55 3.09 -15.65 -2.82
N GLY A 56 3.19 -16.94 -2.71
CA GLY A 56 3.48 -17.84 -3.82
C GLY A 56 3.74 -19.24 -3.31
N ASP A 57 4.40 -20.05 -4.13
CA ASP A 57 4.78 -21.41 -3.71
C ASP A 57 5.82 -21.33 -2.62
N LYS A 58 6.76 -20.44 -2.72
CA LYS A 58 7.74 -20.15 -1.68
C LYS A 58 8.21 -18.70 -1.79
N VAL A 59 8.24 -18.02 -0.65
CA VAL A 59 8.66 -16.61 -0.57
C VAL A 59 9.82 -16.50 0.41
N TYR A 60 10.94 -15.96 -0.05
CA TYR A 60 12.15 -15.83 0.76
C TYR A 60 12.29 -14.47 1.43
N GLU A 61 11.79 -13.42 0.79
CA GLU A 61 11.92 -12.06 1.31
C GLU A 61 10.55 -11.41 1.43
N PRO A 62 10.29 -10.66 2.51
CA PRO A 62 8.99 -10.03 2.71
C PRO A 62 8.85 -8.66 2.03
N ILE A 63 9.92 -8.10 1.45
CA ILE A 63 9.92 -6.74 0.94
C ILE A 63 9.66 -6.71 -0.56
N VAL A 64 8.79 -5.78 -0.97
CA VAL A 64 8.49 -5.53 -2.39
C VAL A 64 9.35 -4.38 -2.88
N GLU A 65 10.00 -4.56 -4.02
CA GLU A 65 10.81 -3.52 -4.63
C GLU A 65 9.97 -2.62 -5.53
N GLU A 66 10.53 -1.45 -5.86
CA GLU A 66 9.87 -0.53 -6.78
C GLU A 66 9.57 -1.19 -8.12
N GLY A 67 8.38 -0.92 -8.63
CA GLY A 67 7.95 -1.48 -9.91
C GLY A 67 7.53 -2.94 -9.87
N GLN A 68 7.41 -3.54 -8.69
CA GLN A 68 7.11 -4.97 -8.57
C GLN A 68 5.79 -5.29 -7.88
N ALA A 69 5.06 -4.30 -7.40
CA ALA A 69 3.78 -4.56 -6.76
C ALA A 69 2.71 -4.92 -7.79
N ASP A 70 2.10 -6.07 -7.63
CA ASP A 70 0.97 -6.48 -8.47
C ASP A 70 -0.30 -5.72 -8.11
N VAL A 71 -0.48 -5.46 -6.81
CA VAL A 71 -1.64 -4.73 -6.29
C VAL A 71 -1.15 -3.75 -5.24
N LEU A 72 -1.63 -2.52 -5.34
CA LEU A 72 -1.40 -1.50 -4.32
C LEU A 72 -2.75 -1.11 -3.74
N ILE A 73 -2.93 -1.34 -2.44
CA ILE A 73 -4.14 -0.96 -1.72
C ILE A 73 -3.79 0.27 -0.89
N ALA A 74 -4.48 1.37 -1.16
CA ALA A 74 -4.23 2.62 -0.45
C ALA A 74 -5.49 3.08 0.28
N PHE A 75 -5.35 3.31 1.57
CA PHE A 75 -6.46 3.81 2.38
C PHE A 75 -6.64 5.32 2.28
N GLU A 76 -5.72 5.99 1.60
CA GLU A 76 -5.73 7.44 1.49
C GLU A 76 -5.08 7.84 0.16
N LYS A 77 -5.69 8.82 -0.52
CA LYS A 77 -5.26 9.20 -1.87
C LYS A 77 -3.84 9.73 -1.95
N LEU A 78 -3.43 10.52 -0.96
CA LEU A 78 -2.07 11.06 -0.95
C LEU A 78 -1.03 9.96 -0.85
N GLU A 79 -1.30 8.96 -0.03
CA GLU A 79 -0.41 7.79 0.10
C GLU A 79 -0.39 6.98 -1.19
N ALA A 80 -1.52 6.88 -1.88
CA ALA A 80 -1.57 6.22 -3.19
C ALA A 80 -0.61 6.90 -4.18
N MET A 81 -0.61 8.22 -4.22
CA MET A 81 0.31 8.97 -5.08
C MET A 81 1.76 8.77 -4.66
N ARG A 82 2.02 8.78 -3.37
CA ARG A 82 3.37 8.66 -2.83
C ARG A 82 4.02 7.34 -3.20
N TYR A 83 3.25 6.27 -3.24
CA TYR A 83 3.76 4.92 -3.48
C TYR A 83 3.37 4.34 -4.84
N ALA A 84 2.80 5.15 -5.73
CA ALA A 84 2.36 4.68 -7.05
C ALA A 84 3.51 4.06 -7.86
N HIS A 85 4.73 4.55 -7.66
CA HIS A 85 5.90 4.06 -8.39
C HIS A 85 6.30 2.62 -8.02
N PHE A 86 5.74 2.08 -6.94
CA PHE A 86 5.94 0.67 -6.59
C PHE A 86 5.11 -0.27 -7.44
N LEU A 87 4.04 0.25 -8.05
CA LEU A 87 3.15 -0.57 -8.86
C LEU A 87 3.84 -0.98 -10.16
N LYS A 88 3.77 -2.26 -10.49
CA LYS A 88 4.35 -2.70 -11.74
C LYS A 88 3.46 -2.26 -12.91
N LYS A 89 4.03 -2.34 -14.13
CA LYS A 89 3.25 -2.11 -15.33
C LYS A 89 2.09 -3.12 -15.36
N ASP A 90 0.90 -2.66 -15.62
CA ASP A 90 -0.32 -3.48 -15.61
C ASP A 90 -0.77 -3.91 -14.20
N GLY A 91 -0.17 -3.36 -13.16
CA GLY A 91 -0.63 -3.58 -11.80
C GLY A 91 -1.96 -2.88 -11.53
N VAL A 92 -2.61 -3.28 -10.44
CA VAL A 92 -3.92 -2.74 -10.05
C VAL A 92 -3.76 -1.91 -8.78
N MET A 93 -4.35 -0.73 -8.78
CA MET A 93 -4.42 0.10 -7.58
C MET A 93 -5.87 0.18 -7.09
N ILE A 94 -6.04 -0.08 -5.80
CA ILE A 94 -7.33 0.07 -5.12
C ILE A 94 -7.17 1.21 -4.13
N VAL A 95 -7.95 2.27 -4.28
CA VAL A 95 -7.81 3.49 -3.49
C VAL A 95 -9.11 3.80 -2.77
N ASN A 96 -9.04 3.97 -1.46
CA ASN A 96 -10.15 4.52 -0.70
C ASN A 96 -10.25 6.01 -1.03
N ASP A 97 -11.47 6.49 -1.26
CA ASP A 97 -11.73 7.87 -1.64
C ASP A 97 -11.62 8.86 -0.46
N GLN A 98 -10.99 8.45 0.61
CA GLN A 98 -10.76 9.29 1.77
C GLN A 98 -9.48 10.11 1.59
N ARG A 99 -9.50 11.34 2.13
CA ARG A 99 -8.34 12.21 2.12
C ARG A 99 -8.00 12.61 3.56
N MET A 100 -6.73 12.42 3.92
CA MET A 100 -6.18 12.91 5.18
C MET A 100 -4.92 13.70 4.87
N ASP A 101 -5.00 15.02 4.89
CA ASP A 101 -3.85 15.86 4.59
C ASP A 101 -2.84 15.83 5.74
N PRO A 102 -1.54 15.80 5.42
CA PRO A 102 -0.51 15.95 6.43
C PRO A 102 -0.62 17.30 7.15
N MET A 103 -0.03 17.39 8.32
CA MET A 103 -0.07 18.62 9.11
C MET A 103 0.45 19.84 8.35
N THR A 104 1.47 19.66 7.53
CA THR A 104 2.01 20.76 6.72
C THR A 104 1.00 21.31 5.73
N VAL A 105 0.13 20.46 5.19
CA VAL A 105 -0.94 20.89 4.29
C VAL A 105 -2.04 21.59 5.09
N VAL A 106 -2.40 21.05 6.24
CA VAL A 106 -3.44 21.63 7.10
C VAL A 106 -3.06 23.03 7.57
N THR A 107 -1.78 23.25 7.88
CA THR A 107 -1.29 24.55 8.34
C THR A 107 -1.06 25.55 7.19
N GLY A 108 -1.25 25.15 5.96
CA GLY A 108 -1.03 26.01 4.81
C GLY A 108 0.42 26.18 4.38
N VAL A 109 1.33 25.43 4.99
CA VAL A 109 2.76 25.48 4.63
C VAL A 109 3.01 24.82 3.28
N ALA A 110 2.24 23.82 2.95
CA ALA A 110 2.32 23.12 1.68
C ALA A 110 0.93 22.77 1.19
N GLU A 111 0.78 22.70 -0.11
CA GLU A 111 -0.46 22.24 -0.70
C GLU A 111 -0.41 20.75 -0.93
N SER A 112 -1.53 20.07 -0.69
CA SER A 112 -1.66 18.69 -1.08
C SER A 112 -1.54 18.61 -2.60
N VAL A 113 -0.55 17.88 -3.08
CA VAL A 113 -0.36 17.69 -4.51
C VAL A 113 -1.61 17.05 -5.08
N SER A 114 -2.05 17.56 -6.18
CA SER A 114 -3.35 17.23 -6.72
C SER A 114 -3.57 15.76 -6.95
N TYR A 115 -4.65 15.27 -6.39
CA TYR A 115 -5.14 13.92 -6.68
C TYR A 115 -5.59 13.76 -8.12
N THR A 116 -5.84 14.88 -8.82
CA THR A 116 -6.24 14.85 -10.23
C THR A 116 -5.11 14.43 -11.15
N HIS A 117 -3.88 14.45 -10.66
CA HIS A 117 -2.72 14.01 -11.44
C HIS A 117 -2.42 12.52 -11.28
N LEU A 118 -3.27 11.79 -10.59
CA LEU A 118 -3.08 10.37 -10.42
C LEU A 118 -3.48 9.64 -11.71
N THR A 119 -2.48 9.36 -12.54
CA THR A 119 -2.70 8.65 -13.81
C THR A 119 -2.12 7.25 -13.69
N LEU A 120 -2.96 6.29 -13.42
CA LEU A 120 -2.57 4.90 -13.22
C LEU A 120 -3.29 4.00 -14.21
N PRO A 121 -2.70 2.83 -14.55
CA PRO A 121 -3.33 1.92 -15.50
C PRO A 121 -4.72 1.49 -15.08
N THR A 122 -4.91 1.22 -13.78
CA THR A 122 -6.19 0.79 -13.25
C THR A 122 -6.36 1.33 -11.84
N ILE A 123 -7.47 2.04 -11.60
CA ILE A 123 -7.82 2.57 -10.28
C ILE A 123 -9.20 2.06 -9.92
N LEU A 124 -9.32 1.38 -8.77
CA LEU A 124 -10.58 0.90 -8.23
C LEU A 124 -10.84 1.55 -6.89
N ARG A 125 -12.09 1.85 -6.62
CA ARG A 125 -12.50 2.49 -5.37
C ARG A 125 -13.40 1.61 -4.55
#